data_54efd8c88273186645eb890fb18d953b
#
_entry.id   54efd8c88273186645eb890fb18d953b
#
_cell.length_a   1.000
_cell.length_b   1.000
_cell.length_c   1.000
_cell.angle_alpha   90.00
_cell.angle_beta   90.00
_cell.angle_gamma   90.00
#
_symmetry.space_group_name_H-M   'P 1'
#
loop_
_entity.id
_entity.type
_entity.pdbx_description
1 polymer ?
#
loop_
_entity_poly.entity_id
_entity_poly.type
_entity_poly.pdbx_seq_one_letter_code
_entity_poly.pdbx_strand_id
1 'polypeptide(L)'
;AIVGPNDDIHIPKNSQKSDWEVELGVVIGKEAKYISEDQAQEHIAGYCVVNDLSERAFQLEHSGQWVKGKSCDTFGPIGPYLVTKDEVADPQNLSMWLDVNGKRMQDGSTKTMVYGVNFLISYLSKFMSLQPGDIISTGTPPGVGMGMKPQVFLKPGDEMKLGIEGLGEQ
;
A
#
# COMPACT_ATOMS: atom_id res chain seq x y z
N ALA A 1 -12.65 0.31 -5.06
CA ALA A 1 -11.25 0.01 -5.37
C ALA A 1 -10.74 -1.24 -4.65
N ILE A 2 -11.13 -1.44 -3.37
CA ILE A 2 -10.66 -2.57 -2.56
C ILE A 2 -11.20 -3.88 -3.11
N VAL A 3 -10.30 -4.86 -3.29
CA VAL A 3 -10.57 -6.22 -3.76
C VAL A 3 -9.72 -7.24 -2.99
N GLY A 4 -9.98 -8.52 -3.21
CA GLY A 4 -9.20 -9.60 -2.63
C GLY A 4 -7.76 -9.69 -3.17
N PRO A 5 -6.87 -10.39 -2.46
CA PRO A 5 -5.44 -10.41 -2.77
C PRO A 5 -5.10 -11.06 -4.13
N ASN A 6 -5.96 -11.89 -4.65
CA ASN A 6 -5.74 -12.62 -5.91
C ASN A 6 -6.82 -12.32 -6.96
N ASP A 7 -7.55 -11.22 -6.79
CA ASP A 7 -8.55 -10.80 -7.77
C ASP A 7 -7.87 -10.16 -8.99
N ASP A 8 -8.50 -10.33 -10.15
CA ASP A 8 -8.04 -9.70 -11.39
C ASP A 8 -8.12 -8.17 -11.30
N ILE A 9 -7.07 -7.51 -11.76
CA ILE A 9 -7.01 -6.04 -11.84
C ILE A 9 -7.52 -5.58 -13.21
N HIS A 10 -8.51 -4.73 -13.20
CA HIS A 10 -9.09 -4.16 -14.41
C HIS A 10 -8.38 -2.86 -14.80
N ILE A 11 -7.58 -2.91 -15.87
CA ILE A 11 -6.97 -1.70 -16.42
C ILE A 11 -8.07 -0.72 -16.84
N PRO A 12 -8.10 0.51 -16.30
CA PRO A 12 -9.16 1.47 -16.61
C PRO A 12 -9.22 1.83 -18.09
N LYS A 13 -10.40 2.13 -18.59
CA LYS A 13 -10.55 2.62 -19.97
C LYS A 13 -9.71 3.88 -20.19
N ASN A 14 -8.95 3.91 -21.27
CA ASN A 14 -8.00 4.97 -21.62
C ASN A 14 -6.79 5.09 -20.67
N SER A 15 -6.56 4.12 -19.79
CA SER A 15 -5.33 4.03 -19.00
C SER A 15 -4.13 3.80 -19.93
N GLN A 16 -3.04 4.48 -19.61
CA GLN A 16 -1.75 4.31 -20.27
C GLN A 16 -0.59 4.16 -19.29
N LYS A 17 -0.84 4.44 -18.01
CA LYS A 17 0.20 4.55 -17.00
C LYS A 17 -0.19 3.87 -15.68
N SER A 18 -0.83 2.69 -15.78
CA SER A 18 -1.12 1.85 -14.61
C SER A 18 0.18 1.29 -14.04
N ASP A 19 0.39 1.49 -12.75
CA ASP A 19 1.63 1.22 -12.02
C ASP A 19 1.34 0.46 -10.74
N TRP A 20 2.33 -0.22 -10.20
CA TRP A 20 2.30 -1.05 -8.99
C TRP A 20 2.95 -0.36 -7.80
N GLU A 21 2.51 -0.69 -6.59
CA GLU A 21 3.07 -0.19 -5.33
C GLU A 21 2.85 -1.20 -4.19
N VAL A 22 3.86 -2.02 -3.86
CA VAL A 22 3.78 -2.83 -2.64
C VAL A 22 3.89 -1.94 -1.42
N GLU A 23 2.96 -2.05 -0.49
CA GLU A 23 2.90 -1.22 0.72
C GLU A 23 2.54 -2.01 1.96
N LEU A 24 3.10 -1.61 3.11
CA LEU A 24 2.61 -2.07 4.39
C LEU A 24 1.23 -1.42 4.65
N GLY A 25 0.21 -2.24 4.83
CA GLY A 25 -1.09 -1.81 5.32
C GLY A 25 -1.16 -1.88 6.84
N VAL A 26 -1.53 -0.79 7.50
CA VAL A 26 -1.77 -0.76 8.96
C VAL A 26 -3.26 -0.74 9.21
N VAL A 27 -3.78 -1.74 9.93
CA VAL A 27 -5.20 -1.85 10.24
C VAL A 27 -5.48 -1.28 11.62
N ILE A 28 -6.38 -0.30 11.70
CA ILE A 28 -6.80 0.32 12.97
C ILE A 28 -7.72 -0.64 13.72
N GLY A 29 -7.49 -0.81 14.99
CA GLY A 29 -8.28 -1.69 15.88
C GLY A 29 -9.07 -0.94 16.94
N LYS A 30 -8.68 0.29 17.23
CA LYS A 30 -9.33 1.17 18.22
C LYS A 30 -9.38 2.59 17.68
N GLU A 31 -10.50 3.29 17.86
CA GLU A 31 -10.64 4.68 17.41
C GLU A 31 -9.44 5.54 17.86
N ALA A 32 -8.86 6.29 16.92
CA ALA A 32 -7.74 7.20 17.17
C ALA A 32 -8.08 8.61 16.70
N LYS A 33 -8.09 9.56 17.64
CA LYS A 33 -8.29 11.00 17.39
C LYS A 33 -7.36 11.81 18.28
N TYR A 34 -6.55 12.68 17.68
CA TYR A 34 -5.57 13.55 18.37
C TYR A 34 -4.59 12.79 19.27
N ILE A 35 -4.21 11.58 18.90
CA ILE A 35 -3.28 10.76 19.67
C ILE A 35 -1.83 11.14 19.41
N SER A 36 -0.95 10.91 20.40
CA SER A 36 0.50 11.04 20.25
C SER A 36 1.14 9.79 19.62
N GLU A 37 2.40 9.88 19.20
CA GLU A 37 3.10 8.74 18.57
C GLU A 37 3.30 7.56 19.53
N ASP A 38 3.54 7.83 20.80
CA ASP A 38 3.71 6.80 21.84
C ASP A 38 2.43 6.01 22.11
N GLN A 39 1.26 6.59 21.83
CA GLN A 39 -0.04 5.93 21.96
C GLN A 39 -0.41 5.10 20.70
N ALA A 40 0.23 5.33 19.56
CA ALA A 40 -0.20 4.77 18.28
C ALA A 40 -0.35 3.24 18.29
N GLN A 41 0.57 2.52 18.94
CA GLN A 41 0.55 1.06 19.00
C GLN A 41 -0.70 0.49 19.69
N GLU A 42 -1.32 1.22 20.61
CA GLU A 42 -2.56 0.79 21.27
C GLU A 42 -3.76 0.77 20.31
N HIS A 43 -3.68 1.52 19.21
CA HIS A 43 -4.74 1.68 18.24
C HIS A 43 -4.64 0.74 17.03
N ILE A 44 -3.57 -0.05 16.91
CA ILE A 44 -3.33 -0.99 15.82
C ILE A 44 -3.97 -2.35 16.14
N ALA A 45 -4.75 -2.90 15.20
CA ALA A 45 -5.19 -4.30 15.22
C ALA A 45 -4.10 -5.22 14.65
N GLY A 46 -3.47 -4.82 13.57
CA GLY A 46 -2.45 -5.59 12.88
C GLY A 46 -2.05 -4.99 11.53
N TYR A 47 -1.48 -5.84 10.68
CA TYR A 47 -0.87 -5.45 9.42
C TYR A 47 -1.29 -6.38 8.28
N CYS A 48 -1.24 -5.89 7.05
CA CYS A 48 -1.51 -6.65 5.85
C CYS A 48 -0.65 -6.16 4.68
N VAL A 49 -0.62 -6.92 3.60
CA VAL A 49 -0.04 -6.46 2.33
C VAL A 49 -1.09 -5.67 1.57
N VAL A 50 -0.69 -4.55 0.99
CA VAL A 50 -1.49 -3.72 0.08
C VAL A 50 -0.73 -3.55 -1.23
N ASN A 51 -1.44 -3.61 -2.35
CA ASN A 51 -0.93 -3.11 -3.63
C ASN A 51 -1.69 -1.82 -3.96
N ASP A 52 -1.08 -0.66 -3.70
CA ASP A 52 -1.67 0.65 -3.97
C ASP A 52 -1.53 1.04 -5.44
N LEU A 53 -2.21 0.26 -6.30
CA LEU A 53 -2.19 0.47 -7.74
C LEU A 53 -2.54 1.92 -8.11
N SER A 54 -1.85 2.43 -9.10
CA SER A 54 -1.93 3.85 -9.46
C SER A 54 -2.02 4.04 -10.96
N GLU A 55 -3.08 4.66 -11.47
CA GLU A 55 -3.06 5.20 -12.83
C GLU A 55 -2.42 6.60 -12.81
N ARG A 56 -1.16 6.67 -13.18
CA ARG A 56 -0.33 7.88 -13.01
C ARG A 56 -0.83 9.08 -13.81
N ALA A 57 -1.37 8.85 -15.01
CA ALA A 57 -1.93 9.95 -15.78
C ALA A 57 -3.16 10.56 -15.09
N PHE A 58 -4.05 9.73 -14.54
CA PHE A 58 -5.21 10.22 -13.80
C PHE A 58 -4.81 10.91 -12.49
N GLN A 59 -3.79 10.37 -11.81
CA GLN A 59 -3.26 10.91 -10.58
C GLN A 59 -2.63 12.30 -10.76
N LEU A 60 -1.76 12.47 -11.77
CA LEU A 60 -0.85 13.61 -11.87
C LEU A 60 -1.19 14.58 -13.01
N GLU A 61 -1.72 14.06 -14.14
CA GLU A 61 -1.90 14.86 -15.35
C GLU A 61 -3.33 15.43 -15.49
N HIS A 62 -4.28 14.91 -14.70
CA HIS A 62 -5.66 15.35 -14.68
C HIS A 62 -5.96 16.21 -13.44
N SER A 63 -5.44 17.43 -13.41
CA SER A 63 -5.59 18.43 -12.34
C SER A 63 -5.03 18.06 -10.96
N GLY A 64 -4.18 17.04 -10.84
CA GLY A 64 -3.45 16.70 -9.61
C GLY A 64 -4.31 16.19 -8.44
N GLN A 65 -5.56 15.80 -8.66
CA GLN A 65 -6.37 15.14 -7.64
C GLN A 65 -6.06 13.65 -7.61
N TRP A 66 -5.26 13.23 -6.66
CA TRP A 66 -4.66 11.89 -6.58
C TRP A 66 -5.67 10.75 -6.54
N VAL A 67 -6.79 10.94 -5.86
CA VAL A 67 -7.82 9.90 -5.71
C VAL A 67 -8.30 9.32 -7.05
N LYS A 68 -8.30 10.14 -8.11
CA LYS A 68 -8.67 9.67 -9.46
C LYS A 68 -7.77 8.56 -10.01
N GLY A 69 -6.50 8.56 -9.62
CA GLY A 69 -5.55 7.54 -10.03
C GLY A 69 -5.42 6.39 -9.03
N LYS A 70 -5.81 6.60 -7.77
CA LYS A 70 -5.70 5.63 -6.68
C LYS A 70 -6.97 4.81 -6.45
N SER A 71 -8.12 5.31 -6.87
CA SER A 71 -9.42 4.70 -6.57
C SER A 71 -10.15 4.16 -7.81
N CYS A 72 -9.39 3.77 -8.85
CA CYS A 72 -9.97 3.01 -9.96
C CYS A 72 -10.52 1.67 -9.43
N ASP A 73 -11.52 1.13 -10.09
CA ASP A 73 -12.06 -0.18 -9.74
C ASP A 73 -10.94 -1.22 -9.69
N THR A 74 -10.93 -2.05 -8.66
CA THR A 74 -9.93 -3.10 -8.40
C THR A 74 -8.51 -2.64 -8.04
N PHE A 75 -8.24 -1.34 -7.90
CA PHE A 75 -6.88 -0.80 -7.67
C PHE A 75 -6.38 -0.87 -6.22
N GLY A 76 -7.06 -1.63 -5.36
CA GLY A 76 -6.66 -1.83 -3.97
C GLY A 76 -6.74 -3.29 -3.54
N PRO A 77 -5.94 -4.22 -4.11
CA PRO A 77 -5.82 -5.56 -3.55
C PRO A 77 -5.24 -5.51 -2.14
N ILE A 78 -5.90 -6.19 -1.20
CA ILE A 78 -5.53 -6.24 0.21
C ILE A 78 -5.55 -7.68 0.70
N GLY A 79 -4.57 -8.10 1.48
CA GLY A 79 -4.45 -9.42 2.05
C GLY A 79 -3.07 -10.03 1.80
N PRO A 80 -2.91 -11.37 1.95
CA PRO A 80 -3.97 -12.39 1.97
C PRO A 80 -4.76 -12.48 3.26
N TYR A 81 -4.23 -11.92 4.36
CA TYR A 81 -4.87 -11.93 5.68
C TYR A 81 -4.39 -10.74 6.51
N LEU A 82 -5.08 -10.48 7.60
CA LEU A 82 -4.65 -9.59 8.66
C LEU A 82 -3.76 -10.39 9.64
N VAL A 83 -2.51 -9.97 9.81
CA VAL A 83 -1.62 -10.46 10.87
C VAL A 83 -1.75 -9.55 12.07
N THR A 84 -2.13 -10.10 13.23
CA THR A 84 -2.30 -9.30 14.44
C THR A 84 -0.97 -8.72 14.92
N LYS A 85 -1.01 -7.57 15.55
CA LYS A 85 0.20 -6.81 15.92
C LYS A 85 1.17 -7.55 16.84
N ASP A 86 0.67 -8.48 17.65
CA ASP A 86 1.46 -9.32 18.55
C ASP A 86 2.30 -10.39 17.82
N GLU A 87 1.93 -10.71 16.58
CA GLU A 87 2.69 -11.61 15.71
C GLU A 87 3.78 -10.89 14.88
N VAL A 88 3.76 -9.56 14.84
CA VAL A 88 4.74 -8.74 14.10
C VAL A 88 5.68 -8.06 15.09
N ALA A 89 6.87 -8.62 15.26
CA ALA A 89 7.83 -8.14 16.27
C ALA A 89 8.26 -6.69 16.05
N ASP A 90 8.52 -6.28 14.82
CA ASP A 90 8.90 -4.91 14.46
C ASP A 90 8.38 -4.54 13.06
N PRO A 91 7.27 -3.78 12.95
CA PRO A 91 6.72 -3.36 11.67
C PRO A 91 7.63 -2.39 10.89
N GLN A 92 8.65 -1.83 11.54
CA GLN A 92 9.63 -0.95 10.90
C GLN A 92 10.87 -1.69 10.36
N ASN A 93 10.87 -3.03 10.37
CA ASN A 93 12.00 -3.82 9.89
C ASN A 93 11.56 -5.08 9.13
N LEU A 94 10.59 -4.94 8.23
CA LEU A 94 10.08 -6.01 7.39
C LEU A 94 10.63 -5.87 5.98
N SER A 95 11.12 -6.97 5.39
CA SER A 95 11.45 -7.03 3.96
C SER A 95 10.16 -7.02 3.14
N MET A 96 10.20 -6.34 1.98
CA MET A 96 9.04 -6.26 1.08
C MET A 96 9.48 -6.25 -0.39
N TRP A 97 8.69 -6.85 -1.25
CA TRP A 97 9.05 -7.04 -2.64
C TRP A 97 7.84 -7.09 -3.57
N LEU A 98 8.08 -6.81 -4.85
CA LEU A 98 7.08 -6.97 -5.91
C LEU A 98 7.76 -7.40 -7.22
N ASP A 99 7.20 -8.41 -7.86
CA ASP A 99 7.59 -8.89 -9.18
C ASP A 99 6.48 -8.59 -10.20
N VAL A 100 6.87 -8.29 -11.43
CA VAL A 100 5.97 -8.21 -12.58
C VAL A 100 6.48 -9.21 -13.62
N ASN A 101 5.64 -10.15 -14.05
CA ASN A 101 5.99 -11.23 -14.99
C ASN A 101 7.25 -12.00 -14.55
N GLY A 102 7.37 -12.27 -13.26
CA GLY A 102 8.51 -12.98 -12.66
C GLY A 102 9.81 -12.17 -12.56
N LYS A 103 9.78 -10.87 -12.93
CA LYS A 103 10.95 -9.99 -12.78
C LYS A 103 10.79 -9.12 -11.54
N ARG A 104 11.78 -9.14 -10.64
CA ARG A 104 11.85 -8.27 -9.46
C ARG A 104 11.86 -6.79 -9.85
N MET A 105 10.83 -6.06 -9.44
CA MET A 105 10.66 -4.64 -9.72
C MET A 105 10.87 -3.81 -8.45
N GLN A 106 10.34 -4.25 -7.31
CA GLN A 106 10.59 -3.62 -6.03
C GLN A 106 11.26 -4.63 -5.08
N ASP A 107 12.27 -4.16 -4.37
CA ASP A 107 12.99 -4.90 -3.33
C ASP A 107 13.41 -3.88 -2.26
N GLY A 108 12.74 -3.92 -1.13
CA GLY A 108 12.87 -2.89 -0.11
C GLY A 108 12.59 -3.39 1.30
N SER A 109 12.49 -2.45 2.21
CA SER A 109 12.15 -2.74 3.60
C SER A 109 11.42 -1.54 4.22
N THR A 110 10.49 -1.82 5.14
CA THR A 110 9.84 -0.79 5.96
C THR A 110 10.83 0.03 6.79
N LYS A 111 12.05 -0.48 6.99
CA LYS A 111 13.15 0.24 7.65
C LYS A 111 13.51 1.56 6.95
N THR A 112 13.26 1.67 5.65
CA THR A 112 13.58 2.86 4.86
C THR A 112 12.43 3.86 4.76
N MET A 113 11.32 3.64 5.45
CA MET A 113 10.22 4.60 5.52
C MET A 113 10.72 5.96 6.03
N VAL A 114 10.29 7.04 5.37
CA VAL A 114 10.61 8.43 5.78
C VAL A 114 9.90 8.76 7.10
N TYR A 115 8.66 8.32 7.24
CA TYR A 115 7.86 8.42 8.45
C TYR A 115 7.43 7.04 8.91
N GLY A 116 7.70 6.69 10.15
CA GLY A 116 7.33 5.40 10.72
C GLY A 116 5.82 5.27 10.97
N VAL A 117 5.37 4.03 11.20
CA VAL A 117 3.96 3.69 11.43
C VAL A 117 3.33 4.56 12.54
N ASN A 118 4.01 4.72 13.67
CA ASN A 118 3.48 5.49 14.81
C ASN A 118 3.26 6.97 14.43
N PHE A 119 4.23 7.56 13.72
CA PHE A 119 4.10 8.93 13.22
C PHE A 119 2.89 9.07 12.29
N LEU A 120 2.73 8.14 11.33
CA LEU A 120 1.63 8.21 10.37
C LEU A 120 0.26 8.18 11.05
N ILE A 121 0.07 7.28 12.01
CA ILE A 121 -1.19 7.17 12.77
C ILE A 121 -1.44 8.46 13.57
N SER A 122 -0.45 8.90 14.35
CA SER A 122 -0.54 10.15 15.11
C SER A 122 -0.86 11.34 14.20
N TYR A 123 -0.15 11.45 13.08
CA TYR A 123 -0.33 12.56 12.14
C TYR A 123 -1.73 12.56 11.53
N LEU A 124 -2.20 11.44 11.01
CA LEU A 124 -3.54 11.33 10.41
C LEU A 124 -4.64 11.58 11.42
N SER A 125 -4.47 11.14 12.66
CA SER A 125 -5.45 11.37 13.74
C SER A 125 -5.69 12.85 14.07
N LYS A 126 -4.81 13.76 13.64
CA LYS A 126 -5.00 15.21 13.80
C LYS A 126 -6.06 15.78 12.86
N PHE A 127 -6.29 15.14 11.74
CA PHE A 127 -7.18 15.64 10.69
C PHE A 127 -8.52 14.88 10.66
N MET A 128 -8.52 13.59 10.96
CA MET A 128 -9.69 12.73 10.91
C MET A 128 -9.71 11.75 12.08
N SER A 129 -10.88 11.26 12.47
CA SER A 129 -10.99 10.15 13.39
C SER A 129 -10.77 8.86 12.64
N LEU A 130 -9.71 8.13 12.99
CA LEU A 130 -9.44 6.80 12.46
C LEU A 130 -10.32 5.81 13.20
N GLN A 131 -11.06 4.98 12.46
CA GLN A 131 -12.03 4.03 13.01
C GLN A 131 -11.50 2.60 12.97
N PRO A 132 -11.95 1.70 13.86
CA PRO A 132 -11.65 0.28 13.74
C PRO A 132 -12.03 -0.25 12.35
N GLY A 133 -11.09 -0.92 11.69
CA GLY A 133 -11.22 -1.40 10.32
C GLY A 133 -10.66 -0.46 9.25
N ASP A 134 -10.34 0.79 9.57
CA ASP A 134 -9.60 1.64 8.63
C ASP A 134 -8.22 1.06 8.34
N ILE A 135 -7.79 1.17 7.07
CA ILE A 135 -6.48 0.71 6.62
C ILE A 135 -5.68 1.93 6.15
N ILE A 136 -4.48 2.07 6.71
CA ILE A 136 -3.52 3.08 6.28
C ILE A 136 -2.51 2.42 5.35
N SER A 137 -2.50 2.84 4.10
CA SER A 137 -1.45 2.51 3.13
C SER A 137 -0.25 3.42 3.38
N THR A 138 0.93 2.84 3.65
CA THR A 138 2.02 3.58 4.30
C THR A 138 3.10 4.10 3.37
N GLY A 139 2.95 3.88 2.08
CA GLY A 139 3.92 4.28 1.07
C GLY A 139 4.79 3.13 0.59
N THR A 140 5.22 3.24 -0.65
CA THR A 140 5.91 2.19 -1.40
C THR A 140 7.42 2.43 -1.47
N PRO A 141 8.26 1.37 -1.47
CA PRO A 141 9.69 1.49 -1.71
C PRO A 141 10.00 1.83 -3.19
N PRO A 142 11.23 2.25 -3.53
CA PRO A 142 11.65 2.44 -4.90
C PRO A 142 11.42 1.21 -5.80
N GLY A 143 11.22 1.45 -7.11
CA GLY A 143 11.05 0.40 -8.11
C GLY A 143 9.68 0.40 -8.80
N VAL A 144 8.86 1.44 -8.55
CA VAL A 144 7.63 1.67 -9.32
C VAL A 144 7.93 1.99 -10.78
N GLY A 145 7.02 1.62 -11.67
CA GLY A 145 7.23 1.77 -13.11
C GLY A 145 7.44 3.19 -13.58
N MET A 146 6.77 4.17 -12.94
CA MET A 146 6.96 5.59 -13.21
C MET A 146 8.38 6.06 -12.91
N GLY A 147 9.06 5.46 -11.93
CA GLY A 147 10.44 5.82 -11.55
C GLY A 147 11.51 5.22 -12.45
N MET A 148 11.17 4.29 -13.33
CA MET A 148 12.12 3.61 -14.21
C MET A 148 12.56 4.47 -15.39
N LYS A 149 13.69 4.11 -15.98
CA LYS A 149 14.23 4.76 -17.20
C LYS A 149 14.63 3.69 -18.23
N PRO A 150 13.83 3.51 -19.30
CA PRO A 150 12.53 4.15 -19.60
C PRO A 150 11.44 3.72 -18.62
N GLN A 151 10.39 4.53 -18.49
CA GLN A 151 9.20 4.19 -17.69
C GLN A 151 8.54 2.90 -18.21
N VAL A 152 8.02 2.10 -17.30
CA VAL A 152 7.32 0.84 -17.59
C VAL A 152 5.98 0.85 -16.87
N PHE A 153 4.91 0.47 -17.55
CA PHE A 153 3.56 0.42 -16.98
C PHE A 153 2.89 -0.92 -17.30
N LEU A 154 1.93 -1.30 -16.49
CA LEU A 154 1.17 -2.52 -16.62
C LEU A 154 0.33 -2.54 -17.90
N LYS A 155 0.20 -3.72 -18.45
CA LYS A 155 -0.60 -4.02 -19.65
C LYS A 155 -1.56 -5.18 -19.35
N PRO A 156 -2.67 -5.29 -20.06
CA PRO A 156 -3.50 -6.48 -19.97
C PRO A 156 -2.70 -7.77 -20.17
N GLY A 157 -2.85 -8.72 -19.25
CA GLY A 157 -2.12 -9.99 -19.26
C GLY A 157 -0.83 -10.00 -18.47
N ASP A 158 -0.39 -8.86 -17.91
CA ASP A 158 0.72 -8.85 -16.94
C ASP A 158 0.29 -9.49 -15.62
N GLU A 159 1.20 -10.25 -15.01
CA GLU A 159 1.03 -10.91 -13.72
C GLU A 159 1.91 -10.20 -12.67
N MET A 160 1.31 -9.84 -11.54
CA MET A 160 2.03 -9.30 -10.38
C MET A 160 2.08 -10.33 -9.27
N LYS A 161 3.24 -10.43 -8.61
CA LYS A 161 3.40 -11.15 -7.35
C LYS A 161 4.12 -10.25 -6.35
N LEU A 162 3.58 -10.13 -5.14
CA LEU A 162 4.17 -9.23 -4.15
C LEU A 162 3.99 -9.82 -2.75
N GLY A 163 4.84 -9.38 -1.83
CA GLY A 163 4.80 -9.87 -0.47
C GLY A 163 5.59 -9.02 0.50
N ILE A 164 5.26 -9.21 1.78
CA ILE A 164 5.97 -8.61 2.92
C ILE A 164 6.27 -9.72 3.91
N GLU A 165 7.47 -9.70 4.46
CA GLU A 165 7.95 -10.67 5.44
C GLU A 165 6.94 -10.84 6.59
N GLY A 166 6.51 -12.10 6.82
CA GLY A 166 5.55 -12.45 7.86
C GLY A 166 4.08 -12.10 7.57
N LEU A 167 3.78 -11.37 6.47
CA LEU A 167 2.42 -10.93 6.12
C LEU A 167 1.80 -11.69 4.94
N GLY A 168 2.53 -12.63 4.34
CA GLY A 168 2.07 -13.41 3.18
C GLY A 168 2.35 -12.75 1.84
N GLU A 169 1.72 -13.30 0.79
CA GLU A 169 1.91 -12.92 -0.62
C GLU A 169 0.56 -12.75 -1.33
N GLN A 170 0.55 -11.92 -2.32
CA GLN A 170 -0.54 -11.73 -3.28
C GLN A 170 -0.12 -12.19 -4.67
#